data_7b4890d1ffea0a1c80c971019cfb1a64
#
_entry.id   7b4890d1ffea0a1c80c971019cfb1a64
#
_cell.length_a   1.000
_cell.length_b   1.000
_cell.length_c   1.000
_cell.angle_alpha   90.00
_cell.angle_beta   90.00
_cell.angle_gamma   90.00
#
_symmetry.space_group_name_H-M   'P 1'
#
loop_
_entity.id
_entity.type
_entity.pdbx_description
1 polymer ?
#
loop_
_entity_poly.entity_id
_entity_poly.type
_entity_poly.pdbx_seq_one_letter_code
_entity_poly.pdbx_strand_id
1 'polypeptide(L)'
;QSFAVYRIPGEKVPRLLTQAEEEIRLIYDLQELNGQKGFVIAPFRVSEMCPVVLIQSDGWGQSLSLDDDTEEEYEASLQIQEQENFQTSYTKEYADCFQAFINALRDGTFDKLVLSRRITMDKGADFSLSSVFRAACKRYIHSYIYLCYTPQTGIWLGSTPEIILSGEKDEWNTVALAGTQPLQDGKLPQVWDEKNRKEQDYVTAYIRSRLLSLGIHSTESGPYPAYAGALSHLKTDFHFSLRDNNGLGDLLKVLHPTPAVCGLPKEEAYRFILENEGYDRHYYSGFIGWLDPNGRTD
;
A
#
# COMPACT_ATOMS: atom_id res chain seq x y z
N GLN A 1 -1.52 -21.81 8.85
CA GLN A 1 -2.21 -21.37 7.63
C GLN A 1 -2.04 -19.88 7.45
N SER A 2 -1.77 -19.43 6.23
CA SER A 2 -1.70 -18.03 5.86
C SER A 2 -2.84 -17.69 4.92
N PHE A 3 -3.30 -16.44 4.93
CA PHE A 3 -4.37 -16.01 4.03
C PHE A 3 -4.26 -14.53 3.66
N ALA A 4 -4.89 -14.18 2.55
CA ALA A 4 -5.19 -12.82 2.16
C ALA A 4 -6.60 -12.73 1.59
N VAL A 5 -7.35 -11.76 2.07
CA VAL A 5 -8.65 -11.36 1.53
C VAL A 5 -8.53 -9.94 1.05
N TYR A 6 -8.95 -9.67 -0.18
CA TYR A 6 -8.88 -8.33 -0.72
C TYR A 6 -10.00 -8.02 -1.70
N ARG A 7 -10.35 -6.76 -1.78
CA ARG A 7 -11.33 -6.22 -2.73
C ARG A 7 -10.69 -5.09 -3.52
N ILE A 8 -10.64 -5.26 -4.84
CA ILE A 8 -10.11 -4.29 -5.80
C ILE A 8 -11.06 -3.07 -5.89
N PRO A 9 -10.55 -1.83 -6.08
CA PRO A 9 -11.38 -0.65 -6.24
C PRO A 9 -12.47 -0.83 -7.30
N GLY A 10 -13.72 -0.53 -6.94
CA GLY A 10 -14.88 -0.65 -7.83
C GLY A 10 -15.46 -2.06 -7.98
N GLU A 11 -14.76 -3.10 -7.55
CA GLU A 11 -15.31 -4.46 -7.53
C GLU A 11 -16.24 -4.65 -6.32
N LYS A 12 -17.22 -5.53 -6.45
CA LYS A 12 -18.19 -5.83 -5.38
C LYS A 12 -17.78 -7.05 -4.56
N VAL A 13 -17.05 -7.98 -5.18
CA VAL A 13 -16.75 -9.30 -4.63
C VAL A 13 -15.28 -9.37 -4.21
N PRO A 14 -15.00 -9.59 -2.92
CA PRO A 14 -13.65 -9.86 -2.46
C PRO A 14 -13.14 -11.22 -2.93
N ARG A 15 -11.83 -11.35 -2.98
CA ARG A 15 -11.11 -12.58 -3.30
C ARG A 15 -10.40 -13.10 -2.06
N LEU A 16 -10.50 -14.39 -1.80
CA LEU A 16 -9.79 -15.09 -0.72
C LEU A 16 -8.70 -15.97 -1.31
N LEU A 17 -7.52 -15.88 -0.75
CA LEU A 17 -6.38 -16.74 -1.01
C LEU A 17 -5.95 -17.39 0.30
N THR A 18 -5.66 -18.68 0.25
CA THR A 18 -5.12 -19.42 1.40
C THR A 18 -3.90 -20.21 0.99
N GLN A 19 -2.95 -20.34 1.92
CA GLN A 19 -1.81 -21.24 1.81
C GLN A 19 -1.78 -22.10 3.08
N ALA A 20 -1.98 -23.41 2.90
CA ALA A 20 -2.30 -24.30 4.01
C ALA A 20 -1.09 -24.63 4.90
N GLU A 21 -0.07 -25.29 4.38
CA GLU A 21 1.00 -25.88 5.21
C GLU A 21 2.42 -25.67 4.67
N GLU A 22 2.60 -25.09 3.50
CA GLU A 22 3.92 -24.84 2.96
C GLU A 22 4.59 -23.64 3.64
N GLU A 23 5.91 -23.70 3.69
CA GLU A 23 6.74 -22.64 4.20
C GLU A 23 6.50 -21.35 3.36
N ILE A 24 6.05 -20.29 4.02
CA ILE A 24 5.82 -18.98 3.38
C ILE A 24 7.15 -18.48 2.84
N ARG A 25 7.14 -18.03 1.60
CA ARG A 25 8.34 -17.46 0.98
C ARG A 25 8.63 -16.08 1.54
N LEU A 26 9.79 -15.95 2.20
CA LEU A 26 10.34 -14.70 2.69
C LEU A 26 11.35 -14.15 1.69
N ILE A 27 11.28 -12.85 1.43
CA ILE A 27 12.06 -12.16 0.42
C ILE A 27 12.72 -10.95 1.06
N TYR A 28 14.00 -10.78 0.80
CA TYR A 28 14.82 -9.73 1.40
C TYR A 28 15.32 -8.69 0.38
N ASP A 29 15.15 -8.95 -0.91
CA ASP A 29 15.33 -7.99 -1.99
C ASP A 29 14.11 -8.06 -2.93
N LEU A 30 13.52 -6.90 -3.24
CA LEU A 30 12.36 -6.82 -4.14
C LEU A 30 12.62 -7.41 -5.53
N GLN A 31 13.87 -7.47 -5.98
CA GLN A 31 14.23 -8.14 -7.23
C GLN A 31 13.90 -9.63 -7.24
N GLU A 32 13.85 -10.28 -6.08
CA GLU A 32 13.45 -11.68 -5.95
C GLU A 32 11.96 -11.92 -6.30
N LEU A 33 11.17 -10.85 -6.43
CA LEU A 33 9.80 -10.90 -6.95
C LEU A 33 9.75 -11.08 -8.48
N ASN A 34 10.86 -10.92 -9.18
CA ASN A 34 10.91 -11.15 -10.62
C ASN A 34 10.45 -12.55 -10.97
N GLY A 35 9.50 -12.65 -11.90
CA GLY A 35 8.91 -13.92 -12.33
C GLY A 35 8.05 -14.64 -11.29
N GLN A 36 7.84 -14.05 -10.11
CA GLN A 36 7.02 -14.67 -9.06
C GLN A 36 5.54 -14.37 -9.25
N LYS A 37 4.73 -15.31 -8.74
CA LYS A 37 3.27 -15.18 -8.70
C LYS A 37 2.78 -15.43 -7.29
N GLY A 38 1.90 -14.56 -6.79
CA GLY A 38 1.32 -14.68 -5.46
C GLY A 38 0.83 -13.36 -4.89
N PHE A 39 0.31 -13.41 -3.68
CA PHE A 39 -0.07 -12.21 -2.95
C PHE A 39 1.14 -11.70 -2.15
N VAL A 40 1.57 -10.50 -2.47
CA VAL A 40 2.74 -9.84 -1.88
C VAL A 40 2.31 -8.98 -0.71
N ILE A 41 3.07 -9.06 0.39
CA ILE A 41 2.97 -8.13 1.54
C ILE A 41 4.38 -7.58 1.75
N ALA A 42 4.62 -6.34 1.36
CA ALA A 42 5.91 -5.69 1.43
C ALA A 42 5.93 -4.59 2.50
N PRO A 43 6.97 -4.52 3.35
CA PRO A 43 7.10 -3.49 4.36
C PRO A 43 7.58 -2.16 3.77
N PHE A 44 7.48 -1.08 4.58
CA PHE A 44 8.15 0.19 4.26
C PHE A 44 9.67 0.02 4.15
N ARG A 45 10.24 -0.76 5.07
CA ARG A 45 11.67 -1.11 5.10
C ARG A 45 11.84 -2.63 5.16
N VAL A 46 12.44 -3.20 4.14
CA VAL A 46 12.80 -4.63 4.15
C VAL A 46 13.94 -4.85 5.14
N SER A 47 13.79 -5.82 6.02
CA SER A 47 14.78 -6.22 7.02
C SER A 47 14.57 -7.69 7.41
N GLU A 48 15.51 -8.28 8.18
CA GLU A 48 15.35 -9.63 8.72
C GLU A 48 14.10 -9.78 9.59
N MET A 49 13.76 -8.73 10.35
CA MET A 49 12.56 -8.71 11.21
C MET A 49 11.29 -8.41 10.45
N CYS A 50 11.38 -7.81 9.28
CA CYS A 50 10.24 -7.38 8.47
C CYS A 50 10.54 -7.65 6.99
N PRO A 51 10.52 -8.94 6.56
CA PRO A 51 10.74 -9.32 5.17
C PRO A 51 9.54 -8.99 4.30
N VAL A 52 9.72 -9.00 3.00
CA VAL A 52 8.61 -9.14 2.06
C VAL A 52 8.09 -10.58 2.15
N VAL A 53 6.79 -10.73 2.24
CA VAL A 53 6.12 -12.03 2.34
C VAL A 53 5.33 -12.30 1.08
N LEU A 54 5.50 -13.48 0.48
CA LEU A 54 4.78 -13.93 -0.69
C LEU A 54 3.90 -15.13 -0.32
N ILE A 55 2.58 -14.95 -0.36
CA ILE A 55 1.59 -16.03 -0.23
C ILE A 55 1.36 -16.63 -1.62
N GLN A 56 1.77 -17.87 -1.81
CA GLN A 56 1.56 -18.62 -3.05
C GLN A 56 0.36 -19.53 -2.85
N SER A 57 -0.77 -19.18 -3.47
CA SER A 57 -1.99 -19.97 -3.33
C SER A 57 -1.95 -21.23 -4.21
N ASP A 58 -2.37 -22.36 -3.65
CA ASP A 58 -2.54 -23.63 -4.35
C ASP A 58 -3.72 -23.64 -5.35
N GLY A 59 -4.50 -22.56 -5.36
CA GLY A 59 -5.67 -22.40 -6.23
C GLY A 59 -6.12 -20.93 -6.34
N TRP A 60 -6.81 -20.62 -7.42
CA TRP A 60 -7.43 -19.30 -7.62
C TRP A 60 -8.43 -19.01 -6.50
N GLY A 61 -8.34 -17.81 -5.96
CA GLY A 61 -9.11 -17.36 -4.84
C GLY A 61 -10.61 -17.61 -4.96
N GLN A 62 -11.17 -18.15 -3.92
CA GLN A 62 -12.62 -18.26 -3.80
C GLN A 62 -13.22 -16.85 -3.75
N SER A 63 -14.26 -16.63 -4.53
CA SER A 63 -15.08 -15.42 -4.40
C SER A 63 -15.86 -15.49 -3.10
N LEU A 64 -15.78 -14.43 -2.28
CA LEU A 64 -16.52 -14.35 -1.04
C LEU A 64 -17.75 -13.46 -1.22
N SER A 65 -18.92 -13.92 -0.74
CA SER A 65 -20.07 -13.05 -0.63
C SER A 65 -19.86 -12.04 0.51
N LEU A 66 -20.30 -10.80 0.30
CA LEU A 66 -20.35 -9.77 1.35
C LEU A 66 -21.72 -9.75 2.07
N ASP A 67 -22.61 -10.70 1.76
CA ASP A 67 -23.92 -10.81 2.38
C ASP A 67 -23.82 -11.33 3.81
N ASP A 68 -24.72 -10.90 4.67
CA ASP A 68 -24.64 -11.11 6.13
C ASP A 68 -24.76 -12.60 6.55
N ASP A 69 -25.28 -13.46 5.67
CA ASP A 69 -25.55 -14.88 5.98
C ASP A 69 -24.29 -15.78 6.05
N THR A 70 -23.11 -15.26 5.72
CA THR A 70 -21.85 -16.03 5.64
C THR A 70 -20.84 -15.70 6.74
N GLU A 71 -21.25 -14.97 7.80
CA GLU A 71 -20.33 -14.57 8.88
C GLU A 71 -19.63 -15.74 9.54
N GLU A 72 -20.37 -16.77 9.91
CA GLU A 72 -19.81 -17.95 10.59
C GLU A 72 -18.88 -18.77 9.69
N GLU A 73 -19.17 -18.92 8.40
CA GLU A 73 -18.29 -19.60 7.44
C GLU A 73 -17.00 -18.84 7.20
N TYR A 74 -17.06 -17.52 7.20
CA TYR A 74 -15.88 -16.65 6.98
C TYR A 74 -14.96 -16.67 8.20
N GLU A 75 -15.48 -16.57 9.41
CA GLU A 75 -14.68 -16.65 10.65
C GLU A 75 -14.12 -18.06 10.86
N ALA A 76 -14.87 -19.11 10.52
CA ALA A 76 -14.38 -20.48 10.59
C ALA A 76 -13.24 -20.76 9.58
N SER A 77 -13.20 -20.05 8.45
CA SER A 77 -12.12 -20.16 7.46
C SER A 77 -10.85 -19.42 7.88
N LEU A 78 -10.98 -18.42 8.76
CA LEU A 78 -9.87 -17.62 9.29
C LEU A 78 -9.38 -18.23 10.62
N GLN A 79 -8.65 -19.33 10.58
CA GLN A 79 -7.99 -19.88 11.77
C GLN A 79 -6.83 -18.98 12.18
N ILE A 80 -7.12 -17.92 12.92
CA ILE A 80 -6.14 -16.96 13.43
C ILE A 80 -5.60 -17.49 14.75
N GLN A 81 -4.32 -17.82 14.80
CA GLN A 81 -3.61 -17.99 16.05
C GLN A 81 -3.15 -16.60 16.52
N GLU A 82 -3.71 -16.10 17.60
CA GLU A 82 -3.23 -14.87 18.23
C GLU A 82 -1.79 -15.08 18.69
N GLN A 83 -0.83 -14.46 18.02
CA GLN A 83 0.51 -14.30 18.56
C GLN A 83 0.56 -12.99 19.32
N GLU A 84 0.62 -13.10 20.64
CA GLU A 84 1.06 -12.02 21.51
C GLU A 84 2.53 -11.75 21.23
N ASN A 85 2.87 -10.52 20.95
CA ASN A 85 4.17 -9.86 21.08
C ASN A 85 4.67 -9.14 19.83
N PHE A 86 4.09 -7.95 19.58
CA PHE A 86 4.94 -6.85 19.15
C PHE A 86 5.13 -5.91 20.37
N GLN A 87 6.22 -6.10 21.12
CA GLN A 87 6.64 -5.11 22.10
C GLN A 87 6.95 -3.81 21.38
N THR A 88 6.11 -2.81 21.63
CA THR A 88 6.33 -1.46 21.17
C THR A 88 7.50 -0.84 21.91
N SER A 89 8.68 -0.89 21.34
CA SER A 89 9.79 -0.09 21.80
C SER A 89 9.48 1.38 21.54
N TYR A 90 9.55 2.19 22.59
CA TYR A 90 9.65 3.63 22.66
C TYR A 90 9.05 4.44 21.50
N THR A 91 7.86 4.97 21.70
CA THR A 91 7.25 5.93 20.78
C THR A 91 7.62 7.34 21.21
N LYS A 92 8.45 8.01 20.43
CA LYS A 92 8.61 9.46 20.48
C LYS A 92 7.24 10.12 20.29
N GLU A 93 6.93 11.15 21.05
CA GLU A 93 5.64 11.81 20.87
C GLU A 93 5.51 12.41 19.46
N TYR A 94 4.33 12.34 18.86
CA TYR A 94 4.08 12.86 17.50
C TYR A 94 4.49 14.32 17.35
N ALA A 95 4.28 15.14 18.40
CA ALA A 95 4.65 16.57 18.38
C ALA A 95 6.16 16.79 18.19
N ASP A 96 7.00 15.97 18.85
CA ASP A 96 8.46 16.08 18.72
C ASP A 96 8.91 15.65 17.33
N CYS A 97 8.34 14.55 16.81
CA CYS A 97 8.60 14.10 15.45
C CYS A 97 8.18 15.17 14.43
N PHE A 98 6.98 15.71 14.57
CA PHE A 98 6.48 16.79 13.71
C PHE A 98 7.41 18.01 13.72
N GLN A 99 7.91 18.41 14.89
CA GLN A 99 8.83 19.55 14.98
C GLN A 99 10.14 19.28 14.24
N ALA A 100 10.71 18.07 14.36
CA ALA A 100 11.91 17.67 13.62
C ALA A 100 11.69 17.72 12.10
N PHE A 101 10.57 17.18 11.63
CA PHE A 101 10.21 17.17 10.20
C PHE A 101 10.00 18.58 9.65
N ILE A 102 9.25 19.43 10.37
CA ILE A 102 9.00 20.81 9.94
C ILE A 102 10.28 21.63 9.90
N ASN A 103 11.19 21.46 10.86
CA ASN A 103 12.47 22.16 10.86
C ASN A 103 13.30 21.78 9.62
N ALA A 104 13.42 20.49 9.33
CA ALA A 104 14.15 19.99 8.16
C ALA A 104 13.56 20.47 6.82
N LEU A 105 12.23 20.63 6.74
CA LEU A 105 11.58 21.22 5.56
C LEU A 105 11.84 22.72 5.46
N ARG A 106 11.80 23.48 6.59
CA ARG A 106 12.04 24.93 6.62
C ARG A 106 13.49 25.29 6.31
N ASP A 107 14.43 24.43 6.71
CA ASP A 107 15.84 24.61 6.42
C ASP A 107 16.20 24.30 4.95
N GLY A 108 15.22 23.85 4.16
CA GLY A 108 15.42 23.50 2.74
C GLY A 108 16.21 22.21 2.51
N THR A 109 16.37 21.38 3.54
CA THR A 109 17.04 20.08 3.43
C THR A 109 16.21 19.11 2.59
N PHE A 110 14.89 19.20 2.68
CA PHE A 110 13.94 18.36 1.94
C PHE A 110 12.87 19.19 1.23
N ASP A 111 12.50 18.74 0.03
CA ASP A 111 11.35 19.28 -0.70
C ASP A 111 10.02 18.72 -0.16
N LYS A 112 10.05 17.49 0.33
CA LYS A 112 8.91 16.76 0.88
C LYS A 112 9.34 15.76 1.93
N LEU A 113 8.58 15.66 3.02
CA LEU A 113 8.66 14.60 4.02
C LEU A 113 7.26 14.17 4.44
N VAL A 114 7.06 12.87 4.62
CA VAL A 114 5.79 12.30 5.07
C VAL A 114 5.97 11.71 6.46
N LEU A 115 5.37 12.35 7.45
CA LEU A 115 5.32 11.87 8.82
C LEU A 115 4.07 11.01 9.01
N SER A 116 4.24 9.81 9.54
CA SER A 116 3.13 8.94 9.90
C SER A 116 2.76 9.04 11.40
N ARG A 117 1.58 8.55 11.75
CA ARG A 117 1.10 8.50 13.13
C ARG A 117 0.53 7.14 13.46
N ARG A 118 0.89 6.63 14.62
CA ARG A 118 0.34 5.40 15.19
C ARG A 118 -0.47 5.70 16.44
N ILE A 119 -1.63 5.03 16.57
CA ILE A 119 -2.47 5.08 17.77
C ILE A 119 -2.75 3.64 18.19
N THR A 120 -2.55 3.34 19.48
CA THR A 120 -2.95 2.06 20.08
C THR A 120 -4.35 2.20 20.63
N MET A 121 -5.20 1.22 20.37
CA MET A 121 -6.57 1.18 20.86
C MET A 121 -6.87 -0.21 21.41
N ASP A 122 -7.60 -0.27 22.53
CA ASP A 122 -8.07 -1.55 23.07
C ASP A 122 -9.20 -2.11 22.19
N LYS A 123 -9.14 -3.39 21.91
CA LYS A 123 -10.22 -4.10 21.21
C LYS A 123 -11.37 -4.36 22.21
N GLY A 124 -12.58 -3.95 21.86
CA GLY A 124 -13.79 -4.32 22.60
C GLY A 124 -14.08 -5.82 22.52
N ALA A 125 -14.90 -6.32 23.43
CA ALA A 125 -15.28 -7.75 23.47
C ALA A 125 -15.99 -8.24 22.17
N ASP A 126 -16.68 -7.32 21.48
CA ASP A 126 -17.44 -7.60 20.24
C ASP A 126 -16.62 -7.26 18.97
N PHE A 127 -15.29 -7.13 19.07
CA PHE A 127 -14.45 -6.83 17.93
C PHE A 127 -14.37 -8.01 16.97
N SER A 128 -14.82 -7.83 15.73
CA SER A 128 -14.74 -8.81 14.65
C SER A 128 -13.97 -8.23 13.45
N LEU A 129 -12.91 -8.91 13.06
CA LEU A 129 -12.09 -8.54 11.89
C LEU A 129 -12.90 -8.61 10.60
N SER A 130 -13.74 -9.63 10.45
CA SER A 130 -14.61 -9.82 9.29
C SER A 130 -15.62 -8.68 9.15
N SER A 131 -16.24 -8.29 10.25
CA SER A 131 -17.19 -7.16 10.27
C SER A 131 -16.50 -5.84 9.90
N VAL A 132 -15.28 -5.59 10.41
CA VAL A 132 -14.50 -4.39 10.06
C VAL A 132 -14.11 -4.40 8.58
N PHE A 133 -13.65 -5.55 8.06
CA PHE A 133 -13.31 -5.69 6.64
C PHE A 133 -14.53 -5.41 5.74
N ARG A 134 -15.68 -5.99 6.05
CA ARG A 134 -16.93 -5.76 5.30
C ARG A 134 -17.39 -4.32 5.37
N ALA A 135 -17.34 -3.71 6.55
CA ALA A 135 -17.67 -2.29 6.72
C ALA A 135 -16.74 -1.40 5.88
N ALA A 136 -15.44 -1.71 5.83
CA ALA A 136 -14.47 -1.00 5.00
C ALA A 136 -14.77 -1.17 3.50
N CYS A 137 -15.12 -2.39 3.05
CA CYS A 137 -15.51 -2.66 1.67
C CYS A 137 -16.77 -1.87 1.24
N LYS A 138 -17.78 -1.79 2.11
CA LYS A 138 -19.00 -1.03 1.86
C LYS A 138 -18.74 0.49 1.84
N ARG A 139 -17.85 0.98 2.71
CA ARG A 139 -17.59 2.42 2.88
C ARG A 139 -16.62 2.99 1.84
N TYR A 140 -15.56 2.28 1.49
CA TYR A 140 -14.45 2.80 0.68
C TYR A 140 -14.40 2.16 -0.70
N ILE A 141 -15.45 2.36 -1.50
CA ILE A 141 -15.62 1.71 -2.82
C ILE A 141 -14.50 2.01 -3.82
N HIS A 142 -13.79 3.13 -3.65
CA HIS A 142 -12.68 3.56 -4.52
C HIS A 142 -11.30 3.17 -4.00
N SER A 143 -11.24 2.41 -2.90
CA SER A 143 -9.97 1.97 -2.31
C SER A 143 -9.78 0.46 -2.46
N TYR A 144 -8.52 0.03 -2.47
CA TYR A 144 -8.15 -1.38 -2.29
C TYR A 144 -8.29 -1.71 -0.81
N ILE A 145 -9.12 -2.68 -0.46
CA ILE A 145 -9.34 -3.13 0.91
C ILE A 145 -8.74 -4.50 1.07
N TYR A 146 -7.98 -4.72 2.13
CA TYR A 146 -7.35 -6.00 2.40
C TYR A 146 -7.41 -6.38 3.87
N LEU A 147 -7.42 -7.68 4.12
CA LEU A 147 -7.18 -8.34 5.40
C LEU A 147 -6.28 -9.52 5.12
N CYS A 148 -5.13 -9.57 5.77
CA CYS A 148 -4.18 -10.67 5.58
C CYS A 148 -3.56 -11.11 6.91
N TYR A 149 -3.10 -12.33 6.91
CA TYR A 149 -2.38 -12.92 8.03
C TYR A 149 -1.31 -13.89 7.53
N THR A 150 -0.13 -13.77 8.09
CA THR A 150 0.92 -14.78 8.07
C THR A 150 1.60 -14.84 9.43
N PRO A 151 2.27 -15.96 9.82
CA PRO A 151 3.05 -16.02 11.06
C PRO A 151 4.12 -14.93 11.15
N GLN A 152 4.65 -14.45 10.01
CA GLN A 152 5.70 -13.44 9.94
C GLN A 152 5.16 -12.01 10.04
N THR A 153 4.01 -11.75 9.44
CA THR A 153 3.44 -10.39 9.40
C THR A 153 2.52 -10.10 10.59
N GLY A 154 1.91 -11.14 11.19
CA GLY A 154 0.70 -10.96 11.99
C GLY A 154 -0.49 -10.54 11.13
N ILE A 155 -1.52 -10.00 11.77
CA ILE A 155 -2.77 -9.57 11.10
C ILE A 155 -2.63 -8.12 10.63
N TRP A 156 -2.96 -7.89 9.35
CA TRP A 156 -3.06 -6.55 8.78
C TRP A 156 -4.38 -6.36 8.07
N LEU A 157 -5.07 -5.28 8.41
CA LEU A 157 -6.26 -4.80 7.72
C LEU A 157 -6.04 -3.38 7.28
N GLY A 158 -6.31 -3.07 6.01
CA GLY A 158 -6.07 -1.74 5.49
C GLY A 158 -6.95 -1.35 4.33
N SER A 159 -6.92 -0.05 4.06
CA SER A 159 -7.58 0.61 2.94
C SER A 159 -6.62 1.57 2.29
N THR A 160 -6.39 1.45 0.98
CA THR A 160 -5.53 2.35 0.21
C THR A 160 -6.13 2.71 -1.14
N PRO A 161 -6.11 4.00 -1.52
CA PRO A 161 -6.50 4.45 -2.85
C PRO A 161 -5.32 4.44 -3.84
N GLU A 162 -4.10 4.25 -3.36
CA GLU A 162 -2.87 4.40 -4.14
C GLU A 162 -2.49 3.10 -4.86
N ILE A 163 -2.12 3.22 -6.12
CA ILE A 163 -1.68 2.11 -6.96
C ILE A 163 -0.19 2.30 -7.24
N ILE A 164 0.65 1.38 -6.75
CA ILE A 164 2.07 1.38 -7.10
C ILE A 164 2.32 0.74 -8.45
N LEU A 165 1.57 -0.32 -8.77
CA LEU A 165 1.64 -1.03 -10.04
C LEU A 165 0.36 -1.82 -10.26
N SER A 166 -0.22 -1.75 -11.46
CA SER A 166 -1.29 -2.64 -11.89
C SER A 166 -1.20 -2.86 -13.39
N GLY A 167 -1.72 -3.99 -13.86
CA GLY A 167 -1.76 -4.26 -15.28
C GLY A 167 -1.82 -5.73 -15.64
N GLU A 168 -1.89 -5.99 -16.92
CA GLU A 168 -1.81 -7.32 -17.51
C GLU A 168 -1.30 -7.24 -18.94
N LYS A 169 -0.62 -8.28 -19.41
CA LYS A 169 -0.08 -8.37 -20.78
C LYS A 169 0.83 -7.17 -21.08
N ASP A 170 0.42 -6.33 -22.04
CA ASP A 170 1.16 -5.17 -22.52
C ASP A 170 0.66 -3.84 -21.92
N GLU A 171 -0.36 -3.88 -21.07
CA GLU A 171 -1.01 -2.70 -20.50
C GLU A 171 -0.70 -2.59 -19.01
N TRP A 172 0.21 -1.70 -18.67
CA TRP A 172 0.64 -1.45 -17.30
C TRP A 172 0.36 -0.02 -16.88
N ASN A 173 0.10 0.16 -15.60
CA ASN A 173 -0.22 1.44 -15.01
C ASN A 173 0.44 1.61 -13.63
N THR A 174 0.94 2.81 -13.38
CA THR A 174 1.25 3.32 -12.04
C THR A 174 0.67 4.71 -11.87
N VAL A 175 0.59 5.19 -10.64
CA VAL A 175 -0.14 6.42 -10.32
C VAL A 175 0.69 7.34 -9.44
N ALA A 176 0.74 8.62 -9.79
CA ALA A 176 1.09 9.68 -8.84
C ALA A 176 -0.20 10.16 -8.16
N LEU A 177 -0.25 10.05 -6.84
CA LEU A 177 -1.40 10.44 -6.03
C LEU A 177 -0.91 11.29 -4.84
N ALA A 178 -1.06 12.62 -4.93
CA ALA A 178 -0.62 13.53 -3.89
C ALA A 178 -1.42 14.84 -3.92
N GLY A 179 -1.19 15.67 -2.89
CA GLY A 179 -2.08 16.81 -2.65
C GLY A 179 -3.41 16.33 -2.09
N THR A 180 -3.84 16.89 -0.97
CA THR A 180 -5.04 16.39 -0.25
C THR A 180 -5.96 17.54 0.09
N GLN A 181 -7.23 17.37 -0.26
CA GLN A 181 -8.31 18.27 0.18
C GLN A 181 -9.53 17.48 0.64
N PRO A 182 -10.33 18.00 1.57
CA PRO A 182 -11.63 17.43 1.88
C PRO A 182 -12.57 17.50 0.69
N LEU A 183 -13.51 16.57 0.61
CA LEU A 183 -14.61 16.67 -0.33
C LEU A 183 -15.48 17.90 0.00
N GLN A 184 -16.00 18.57 -1.03
CA GLN A 184 -16.92 19.69 -0.91
C GLN A 184 -18.34 19.18 -1.14
N ASP A 185 -19.15 19.08 -0.09
CA ASP A 185 -20.49 18.47 -0.13
C ASP A 185 -20.49 17.07 -0.75
N GLY A 186 -19.50 16.25 -0.40
CA GLY A 186 -19.33 14.90 -0.93
C GLY A 186 -18.80 14.82 -2.37
N LYS A 187 -18.46 15.96 -2.99
CA LYS A 187 -17.95 16.06 -4.38
C LYS A 187 -16.47 16.41 -4.43
N LEU A 188 -15.84 16.07 -5.53
CA LEU A 188 -14.46 16.41 -5.81
C LEU A 188 -14.29 17.94 -5.94
N PRO A 189 -13.28 18.54 -5.26
CA PRO A 189 -12.99 19.96 -5.37
C PRO A 189 -12.53 20.30 -6.78
N GLN A 190 -12.99 21.44 -7.31
CA GLN A 190 -12.62 21.93 -8.63
C GLN A 190 -11.38 22.83 -8.60
N VAL A 191 -11.08 23.42 -7.45
CA VAL A 191 -9.96 24.36 -7.28
C VAL A 191 -8.95 23.78 -6.30
N TRP A 192 -7.69 23.83 -6.70
CA TRP A 192 -6.56 23.32 -5.91
C TRP A 192 -5.56 24.43 -5.67
N ASP A 193 -5.06 24.56 -4.45
CA ASP A 193 -4.04 25.51 -4.09
C ASP A 193 -2.66 25.15 -4.66
N GLU A 194 -1.76 26.10 -4.69
CA GLU A 194 -0.41 25.94 -5.23
C GLU A 194 0.41 24.89 -4.49
N LYS A 195 0.25 24.78 -3.16
CA LYS A 195 0.95 23.78 -2.35
C LYS A 195 0.59 22.37 -2.78
N ASN A 196 -0.71 22.06 -2.91
CA ASN A 196 -1.17 20.74 -3.31
C ASN A 196 -0.78 20.40 -4.76
N ARG A 197 -0.82 21.37 -5.67
CA ARG A 197 -0.34 21.20 -7.06
C ARG A 197 1.15 20.88 -7.09
N LYS A 198 1.96 21.65 -6.37
CA LYS A 198 3.41 21.43 -6.27
C LYS A 198 3.75 20.07 -5.66
N GLU A 199 3.00 19.63 -4.65
CA GLU A 199 3.15 18.30 -4.05
C GLU A 199 2.89 17.21 -5.08
N GLN A 200 1.84 17.33 -5.89
CA GLN A 200 1.54 16.41 -6.97
C GLN A 200 2.62 16.41 -8.07
N ASP A 201 3.11 17.59 -8.45
CA ASP A 201 4.18 17.72 -9.45
C ASP A 201 5.46 17.00 -9.03
N TYR A 202 5.83 17.05 -7.75
CA TYR A 202 6.97 16.31 -7.21
C TYR A 202 6.83 14.80 -7.38
N VAL A 203 5.67 14.24 -7.03
CA VAL A 203 5.43 12.79 -7.15
C VAL A 203 5.38 12.38 -8.62
N THR A 204 4.74 13.19 -9.47
CA THR A 204 4.67 12.97 -10.92
C THR A 204 6.06 12.96 -11.56
N ALA A 205 6.89 13.96 -11.25
CA ALA A 205 8.26 14.05 -11.76
C ALA A 205 9.13 12.88 -11.30
N TYR A 206 8.98 12.46 -10.05
CA TYR A 206 9.67 11.30 -9.52
C TYR A 206 9.32 10.02 -10.28
N ILE A 207 8.03 9.69 -10.41
CA ILE A 207 7.59 8.47 -11.11
C ILE A 207 8.07 8.46 -12.55
N ARG A 208 7.92 9.58 -13.27
CA ARG A 208 8.43 9.75 -14.65
C ARG A 208 9.93 9.43 -14.73
N SER A 209 10.73 10.02 -13.84
CA SER A 209 12.16 9.79 -13.78
C SER A 209 12.52 8.34 -13.50
N ARG A 210 11.77 7.66 -12.62
CA ARG A 210 12.02 6.25 -12.28
C ARG A 210 11.68 5.33 -13.45
N LEU A 211 10.56 5.52 -14.13
CA LEU A 211 10.21 4.76 -15.33
C LEU A 211 11.25 4.95 -16.43
N LEU A 212 11.66 6.18 -16.69
CA LEU A 212 12.71 6.49 -17.68
C LEU A 212 14.05 5.84 -17.34
N SER A 213 14.43 5.76 -16.06
CA SER A 213 15.67 5.10 -15.64
C SER A 213 15.71 3.60 -15.97
N LEU A 214 14.56 2.98 -16.14
CA LEU A 214 14.39 1.59 -16.60
C LEU A 214 14.16 1.50 -18.13
N GLY A 215 14.26 2.60 -18.86
CA GLY A 215 13.97 2.65 -20.29
C GLY A 215 12.47 2.50 -20.63
N ILE A 216 11.60 2.73 -19.65
CA ILE A 216 10.15 2.65 -19.82
C ILE A 216 9.63 4.04 -20.19
N HIS A 217 8.99 4.13 -21.36
CA HIS A 217 8.28 5.33 -21.82
C HIS A 217 6.79 5.20 -21.50
N SER A 218 6.25 6.17 -20.78
CA SER A 218 4.85 6.20 -20.38
C SER A 218 4.10 7.36 -21.06
N THR A 219 2.80 7.16 -21.26
CA THR A 219 1.86 8.24 -21.53
C THR A 219 1.23 8.67 -20.21
N GLU A 220 1.07 9.97 -20.01
CA GLU A 220 0.56 10.55 -18.78
C GLU A 220 -0.83 11.14 -19.01
N SER A 221 -1.72 10.92 -18.04
CA SER A 221 -3.06 11.52 -18.03
C SER A 221 -3.31 12.17 -16.67
N GLY A 222 -3.46 13.49 -16.63
CA GLY A 222 -3.63 14.25 -15.40
C GLY A 222 -2.80 15.54 -15.36
N PRO A 223 -2.71 16.22 -14.18
CA PRO A 223 -3.40 15.85 -12.94
C PRO A 223 -4.89 16.17 -12.96
N TYR A 224 -5.69 15.33 -12.34
CA TYR A 224 -7.11 15.52 -12.12
C TYR A 224 -7.51 15.10 -10.70
N PRO A 225 -8.62 15.65 -10.13
CA PRO A 225 -9.07 15.25 -8.80
C PRO A 225 -9.66 13.84 -8.80
N ALA A 226 -9.29 13.04 -7.78
CA ALA A 226 -9.77 11.68 -7.59
C ALA A 226 -10.21 11.44 -6.15
N TYR A 227 -11.17 10.54 -5.95
CA TYR A 227 -11.58 10.12 -4.62
C TYR A 227 -10.52 9.28 -3.92
N ALA A 228 -10.28 9.55 -2.66
CA ALA A 228 -9.39 8.82 -1.77
C ALA A 228 -10.07 8.60 -0.42
N GLY A 229 -10.92 7.58 -0.34
CA GLY A 229 -11.79 7.37 0.82
C GLY A 229 -12.77 8.53 1.01
N ALA A 230 -12.67 9.23 2.14
CA ALA A 230 -13.46 10.43 2.46
C ALA A 230 -12.79 11.75 2.04
N LEU A 231 -11.65 11.68 1.37
CA LEU A 231 -10.87 12.81 0.91
C LEU A 231 -10.75 12.79 -0.62
N SER A 232 -10.11 13.81 -1.18
CA SER A 232 -9.71 13.86 -2.57
C SER A 232 -8.22 14.13 -2.69
N HIS A 233 -7.61 13.56 -3.73
CA HIS A 233 -6.23 13.81 -4.12
C HIS A 233 -6.17 14.28 -5.58
N LEU A 234 -5.06 14.93 -5.95
CA LEU A 234 -4.68 15.06 -7.36
C LEU A 234 -4.05 13.75 -7.82
N LYS A 235 -4.43 13.30 -9.01
CA LYS A 235 -4.02 12.04 -9.60
C LYS A 235 -3.46 12.24 -11.01
N THR A 236 -2.33 11.59 -11.30
CA THR A 236 -1.79 11.44 -12.64
C THR A 236 -1.57 9.95 -12.90
N ASP A 237 -2.20 9.42 -13.94
CA ASP A 237 -1.98 8.04 -14.40
C ASP A 237 -0.79 7.99 -15.36
N PHE A 238 0.02 6.95 -15.24
CA PHE A 238 1.13 6.61 -16.12
C PHE A 238 0.82 5.27 -16.78
N HIS A 239 0.56 5.28 -18.07
CA HIS A 239 0.31 4.07 -18.85
C HIS A 239 1.55 3.73 -19.66
N PHE A 240 1.97 2.47 -19.64
CA PHE A 240 3.17 1.98 -20.32
C PHE A 240 3.08 0.51 -20.67
N SER A 241 3.98 0.06 -21.53
CA SER A 241 4.15 -1.35 -21.88
C SER A 241 5.51 -1.82 -21.40
N LEU A 242 5.58 -3.08 -20.98
CA LEU A 242 6.82 -3.75 -20.61
C LEU A 242 7.25 -4.70 -21.74
N ARG A 243 8.56 -4.77 -21.98
CA ARG A 243 9.12 -5.76 -22.94
C ARG A 243 9.09 -7.17 -22.38
N ASP A 244 9.21 -7.27 -21.08
CA ASP A 244 9.20 -8.52 -20.32
C ASP A 244 8.52 -8.28 -18.97
N ASN A 245 7.42 -8.97 -18.72
CA ASN A 245 6.68 -8.89 -17.48
C ASN A 245 7.37 -9.63 -16.31
N ASN A 246 8.43 -10.39 -16.57
CA ASN A 246 9.18 -11.04 -15.49
C ASN A 246 9.94 -10.06 -14.60
N GLY A 247 10.20 -8.83 -15.05
CA GLY A 247 10.93 -7.79 -14.33
C GLY A 247 10.10 -6.93 -13.37
N LEU A 248 8.93 -7.39 -12.90
CA LEU A 248 8.06 -6.60 -12.02
C LEU A 248 8.70 -6.27 -10.67
N GLY A 249 9.55 -7.14 -10.14
CA GLY A 249 10.30 -6.90 -8.90
C GLY A 249 11.30 -5.73 -9.05
N ASP A 250 11.98 -5.62 -10.18
CA ASP A 250 12.88 -4.49 -10.47
C ASP A 250 12.10 -3.18 -10.54
N LEU A 251 10.94 -3.19 -11.19
CA LEU A 251 10.07 -2.01 -11.26
C LEU A 251 9.57 -1.58 -9.89
N LEU A 252 9.08 -2.52 -9.07
CA LEU A 252 8.66 -2.26 -7.69
C LEU A 252 9.80 -1.73 -6.83
N LYS A 253 11.02 -2.25 -6.96
CA LYS A 253 12.21 -1.79 -6.24
C LYS A 253 12.56 -0.34 -6.58
N VAL A 254 12.42 0.06 -7.83
CA VAL A 254 12.71 1.42 -8.28
C VAL A 254 11.63 2.40 -7.81
N LEU A 255 10.38 2.00 -7.81
CA LEU A 255 9.25 2.85 -7.40
C LEU A 255 9.14 2.97 -5.87
N HIS A 256 9.28 1.87 -5.14
CA HIS A 256 9.06 1.83 -3.69
C HIS A 256 10.26 2.33 -2.86
N PRO A 257 10.02 3.08 -1.76
CA PRO A 257 8.81 3.81 -1.46
C PRO A 257 8.67 5.04 -2.35
N THR A 258 7.43 5.39 -2.73
CA THR A 258 7.16 6.60 -3.49
C THR A 258 7.27 7.84 -2.60
N PRO A 259 7.48 9.05 -3.15
CA PRO A 259 7.44 10.28 -2.36
C PRO A 259 6.06 10.58 -1.75
N ALA A 260 5.00 9.90 -2.18
CA ALA A 260 3.67 10.00 -1.58
C ALA A 260 3.65 9.51 -0.13
N VAL A 261 4.47 8.51 0.20
CA VAL A 261 4.59 7.93 1.55
C VAL A 261 5.95 8.15 2.21
N CYS A 262 6.95 8.68 1.49
CA CYS A 262 8.31 8.90 1.97
C CYS A 262 8.69 10.38 1.95
N GLY A 263 9.31 10.83 0.90
CA GLY A 263 9.75 12.22 0.73
C GLY A 263 10.73 12.40 -0.42
N LEU A 264 11.28 13.61 -0.53
CA LEU A 264 12.26 14.00 -1.55
C LEU A 264 13.34 14.91 -0.95
N PRO A 265 14.63 14.72 -1.30
CA PRO A 265 15.17 13.59 -2.09
C PRO A 265 14.92 12.25 -1.40
N LYS A 266 14.66 11.19 -2.19
CA LYS A 266 14.15 9.91 -1.67
C LYS A 266 15.05 9.26 -0.62
N GLU A 267 16.31 9.03 -0.94
CA GLU A 267 17.23 8.27 -0.09
C GLU A 267 17.51 8.99 1.23
N GLU A 268 17.67 10.31 1.19
CA GLU A 268 17.86 11.17 2.34
C GLU A 268 16.57 11.23 3.20
N ALA A 269 15.42 11.40 2.57
CA ALA A 269 14.12 11.40 3.25
C ALA A 269 13.83 10.05 3.92
N TYR A 270 14.13 8.95 3.24
CA TYR A 270 13.98 7.61 3.79
C TYR A 270 14.82 7.42 5.06
N ARG A 271 16.11 7.78 5.03
CA ARG A 271 16.98 7.72 6.22
C ARG A 271 16.49 8.62 7.33
N PHE A 272 16.12 9.85 6.99
CA PHE A 272 15.59 10.81 7.96
C PHE A 272 14.34 10.29 8.68
N ILE A 273 13.42 9.68 7.95
CA ILE A 273 12.21 9.06 8.53
C ILE A 273 12.59 7.95 9.52
N LEU A 274 13.47 7.04 9.13
CA LEU A 274 13.90 5.94 9.99
C LEU A 274 14.57 6.40 11.29
N GLU A 275 15.30 7.52 11.24
CA GLU A 275 16.02 8.07 12.39
C GLU A 275 15.12 8.95 13.28
N ASN A 276 14.10 9.61 12.74
CA ASN A 276 13.37 10.68 13.41
C ASN A 276 11.90 10.40 13.69
N GLU A 277 11.28 9.39 13.07
CA GLU A 277 9.85 9.10 13.27
C GLU A 277 9.56 8.39 14.61
N GLY A 278 10.57 7.74 15.21
CA GLY A 278 10.50 7.17 16.55
C GLY A 278 9.87 5.78 16.65
N TYR A 279 9.48 5.15 15.54
CA TYR A 279 9.00 3.76 15.47
C TYR A 279 9.21 3.17 14.08
N ASP A 280 9.21 1.83 13.99
CA ASP A 280 9.20 1.13 12.70
C ASP A 280 7.78 1.06 12.15
N ARG A 281 7.60 1.44 10.90
CA ARG A 281 6.30 1.36 10.20
C ARG A 281 5.88 -0.07 9.90
N HIS A 282 6.81 -1.02 9.91
CA HIS A 282 6.59 -2.39 9.48
C HIS A 282 5.96 -2.43 8.08
N TYR A 283 4.77 -3.03 7.95
CA TYR A 283 4.03 -3.13 6.68
C TYR A 283 3.17 -1.90 6.36
N TYR A 284 3.09 -0.91 7.26
CA TYR A 284 2.45 0.37 6.95
C TYR A 284 3.32 1.20 6.01
N SER A 285 2.72 1.83 5.01
CA SER A 285 3.42 2.55 3.92
C SER A 285 4.34 1.67 3.07
N GLY A 286 4.19 0.36 3.16
CA GLY A 286 4.73 -0.60 2.20
C GLY A 286 3.80 -0.72 0.99
N PHE A 287 3.75 -1.89 0.38
CA PHE A 287 2.76 -2.19 -0.65
C PHE A 287 2.21 -3.61 -0.49
N ILE A 288 1.04 -3.83 -1.04
CA ILE A 288 0.33 -5.10 -0.94
C ILE A 288 -0.49 -5.33 -2.20
N GLY A 289 -0.62 -6.59 -2.62
CA GLY A 289 -1.45 -6.93 -3.76
C GLY A 289 -1.11 -8.24 -4.42
N TRP A 290 -1.87 -8.58 -5.43
CA TRP A 290 -1.66 -9.75 -6.25
C TRP A 290 -0.65 -9.47 -7.36
N LEU A 291 0.42 -10.25 -7.42
CA LEU A 291 1.45 -10.21 -8.44
C LEU A 291 1.30 -11.40 -9.38
N ASP A 292 1.17 -11.16 -10.68
CA ASP A 292 1.13 -12.22 -11.70
C ASP A 292 1.72 -11.70 -13.03
N PRO A 293 2.98 -12.03 -13.35
CA PRO A 293 3.61 -11.59 -14.60
C PRO A 293 2.97 -12.18 -15.85
N ASN A 294 2.21 -13.28 -15.72
CA ASN A 294 1.52 -13.96 -16.83
C ASN A 294 0.02 -13.69 -16.86
N GLY A 295 -0.49 -12.90 -15.93
CA GLY A 295 -1.89 -12.56 -15.80
C GLY A 295 -2.06 -11.11 -15.31
N ARG A 296 -3.14 -10.87 -14.58
CA ARG A 296 -3.42 -9.55 -14.01
C ARG A 296 -2.68 -9.35 -12.67
N THR A 297 -2.02 -8.23 -12.53
CA THR A 297 -1.42 -7.71 -11.29
C THR A 297 -2.27 -6.53 -10.79
N ASP A 298 -2.57 -6.53 -9.47
CA ASP A 298 -3.37 -5.50 -8.80
C ASP A 298 -2.76 -5.11 -7.46
#